data_75193488d90c2091d798bd92b0041d2b
#
_entry.id   75193488d90c2091d798bd92b0041d2b
#
_cell.length_a   1.000
_cell.length_b   1.000
_cell.length_c   1.000
_cell.angle_alpha   90.00
_cell.angle_beta   90.00
_cell.angle_gamma   90.00
#
_symmetry.space_group_name_H-M   'P 1'
#
loop_
_entity.id
_entity.type
_entity.pdbx_description
1 polymer ?
#
loop_
_entity_poly.entity_id
_entity_poly.type
_entity_poly.pdbx_seq_one_letter_code
_entity_poly.pdbx_strand_id
1 'polypeptide(L)'
;MHISQEGLSLIKKYEGCELEAYLCPAGVLTIGYGHIKNVKEGDTITQQEANDMLLHEMVEYEDYINELVKVDLEQYQFDALCSWVFNLGPTNLISSTLLKVLNNEDYKGVPTQIKRWNKSNGEVLEGLVKRREAEALLFENKPWENV
;
A
#
# COMPACT_ATOMS: atom_id res chain seq x y z
N MET A 1 8.27 -6.28 12.33
CA MET A 1 8.14 -6.96 11.02
C MET A 1 8.55 -6.03 9.88
N HIS A 2 8.95 -6.60 8.79
CA HIS A 2 9.28 -5.87 7.55
C HIS A 2 8.52 -6.49 6.38
N ILE A 3 8.25 -5.67 5.36
CA ILE A 3 7.55 -6.13 4.15
C ILE A 3 8.41 -7.15 3.38
N SER A 4 7.76 -8.16 2.81
CA SER A 4 8.44 -9.16 1.98
C SER A 4 8.42 -8.76 0.49
N GLN A 5 9.13 -9.53 -0.33
CA GLN A 5 9.12 -9.33 -1.80
C GLN A 5 7.72 -9.44 -2.39
N GLU A 6 6.89 -10.32 -1.85
CA GLU A 6 5.50 -10.46 -2.32
C GLU A 6 4.68 -9.19 -2.06
N GLY A 7 4.82 -8.61 -0.87
CA GLY A 7 4.16 -7.34 -0.55
C GLY A 7 4.64 -6.21 -1.45
N LEU A 8 5.95 -6.12 -1.69
CA LEU A 8 6.52 -5.13 -2.60
C LEU A 8 6.01 -5.34 -4.02
N SER A 9 5.87 -6.58 -4.48
CA SER A 9 5.36 -6.90 -5.82
C SER A 9 3.93 -6.39 -6.00
N LEU A 10 3.08 -6.56 -5.00
CA LEU A 10 1.71 -6.06 -5.04
C LEU A 10 1.69 -4.53 -5.14
N ILE A 11 2.45 -3.84 -4.30
CA ILE A 11 2.55 -2.38 -4.31
C ILE A 11 3.03 -1.90 -5.69
N LYS A 12 4.10 -2.50 -6.22
CA LYS A 12 4.66 -2.14 -7.53
C LYS A 12 3.65 -2.30 -8.65
N LYS A 13 2.84 -3.36 -8.62
CA LYS A 13 1.81 -3.61 -9.63
C LYS A 13 0.81 -2.47 -9.70
N TYR A 14 0.37 -1.95 -8.56
CA TYR A 14 -0.68 -0.94 -8.52
C TYR A 14 -0.18 0.49 -8.55
N GLU A 15 1.06 0.75 -8.08
CA GLU A 15 1.63 2.10 -8.15
C GLU A 15 2.16 2.44 -9.54
N GLY A 16 2.67 1.47 -10.28
CA GLY A 16 3.39 1.70 -11.51
C GLY A 16 4.73 2.39 -11.27
N CYS A 17 5.61 2.38 -12.27
CA CYS A 17 6.95 2.95 -12.13
C CYS A 17 7.27 3.85 -13.32
N GLU A 18 7.67 5.09 -13.02
CA GLU A 18 8.15 6.04 -14.02
C GLU A 18 9.59 6.41 -13.69
N LEU A 19 10.49 6.19 -14.64
CA LEU A 19 11.92 6.46 -14.44
C LEU A 19 12.29 7.91 -14.76
N GLU A 20 11.37 8.68 -15.33
CA GLU A 20 11.53 10.11 -15.57
C GLU A 20 10.43 10.88 -14.82
N ALA A 21 10.80 11.99 -14.21
CA ALA A 21 9.87 12.82 -13.45
C ALA A 21 8.71 13.29 -14.34
N TYR A 22 7.50 13.22 -13.80
CA TYR A 22 6.28 13.64 -14.47
C TYR A 22 5.33 14.34 -13.50
N LEU A 23 4.37 15.07 -14.03
CA LEU A 23 3.31 15.66 -13.21
C LEU A 23 2.18 14.64 -13.05
N CYS A 24 1.86 14.28 -11.81
CA CYS A 24 0.70 13.45 -11.52
C CYS A 24 -0.59 14.27 -11.74
N PRO A 25 -1.79 13.61 -11.73
CA PRO A 25 -3.05 14.34 -11.90
C PRO A 25 -3.27 15.48 -10.89
N ALA A 26 -2.67 15.39 -9.70
CA ALA A 26 -2.74 16.46 -8.70
C ALA A 26 -1.74 17.61 -8.95
N GLY A 27 -0.95 17.55 -10.02
CA GLY A 27 0.02 18.60 -10.38
C GLY A 27 1.32 18.55 -9.57
N VAL A 28 1.64 17.41 -8.97
CA VAL A 28 2.87 17.22 -8.17
C VAL A 28 3.90 16.45 -9.00
N LEU A 29 5.15 16.93 -9.05
CA LEU A 29 6.26 16.22 -9.69
C LEU A 29 6.51 14.90 -8.96
N THR A 30 6.46 13.80 -9.72
CA THR A 30 6.48 12.44 -9.22
C THR A 30 7.50 11.61 -10.00
N ILE A 31 8.17 10.66 -9.36
CA ILE A 31 9.10 9.75 -9.99
C ILE A 31 9.08 8.38 -9.30
N GLY A 32 9.55 7.34 -9.98
CA GLY A 32 9.60 5.98 -9.44
C GLY A 32 8.22 5.42 -9.16
N TYR A 33 8.02 4.88 -7.99
CA TYR A 33 6.74 4.31 -7.53
C TYR A 33 5.93 5.33 -6.71
N GLY A 34 5.69 6.49 -7.29
CA GLY A 34 4.91 7.53 -6.62
C GLY A 34 5.71 8.42 -5.65
N HIS A 35 7.04 8.43 -5.78
CA HIS A 35 7.89 9.27 -4.95
C HIS A 35 7.78 10.74 -5.34
N ILE A 36 7.58 11.62 -4.35
CA ILE A 36 7.33 13.06 -4.59
C ILE A 36 8.32 14.00 -3.89
N LYS A 37 9.18 13.48 -3.00
CA LYS A 37 10.12 14.32 -2.25
C LYS A 37 11.33 14.69 -3.09
N ASN A 38 11.68 15.99 -3.15
CA ASN A 38 12.85 16.50 -3.84
C ASN A 38 12.92 16.12 -5.32
N VAL A 39 11.76 15.97 -5.96
CA VAL A 39 11.68 15.65 -7.40
C VAL A 39 11.67 16.96 -8.19
N LYS A 40 12.55 17.04 -9.20
CA LYS A 40 12.68 18.21 -10.09
C LYS A 40 12.34 17.80 -11.50
N GLU A 41 11.82 18.75 -12.28
CA GLU A 41 11.57 18.54 -13.69
C GLU A 41 12.86 18.09 -14.41
N GLY A 42 12.73 17.03 -15.21
CA GLY A 42 13.87 16.46 -15.95
C GLY A 42 14.66 15.42 -15.17
N ASP A 43 14.35 15.17 -13.90
CA ASP A 43 15.02 14.12 -13.12
C ASP A 43 14.76 12.75 -13.75
N THR A 44 15.80 11.92 -13.74
CA THR A 44 15.73 10.52 -14.17
C THR A 44 16.39 9.63 -13.12
N ILE A 45 15.86 8.42 -12.98
CA ILE A 45 16.43 7.40 -12.07
C ILE A 45 16.49 6.07 -12.79
N THR A 46 17.29 5.16 -12.26
CA THR A 46 17.36 3.77 -12.73
C THR A 46 16.23 2.96 -12.07
N GLN A 47 15.95 1.77 -12.62
CA GLN A 47 15.02 0.83 -12.00
C GLN A 47 15.47 0.44 -10.59
N GLN A 48 16.77 0.23 -10.39
CA GLN A 48 17.31 -0.10 -9.08
C GLN A 48 17.08 1.04 -8.07
N GLU A 49 17.30 2.28 -8.51
CA GLU A 49 17.04 3.45 -7.66
C GLU A 49 15.55 3.55 -7.29
N ALA A 50 14.64 3.28 -8.24
CA ALA A 50 13.20 3.26 -7.96
C ALA A 50 12.85 2.20 -6.91
N ASN A 51 13.42 1.00 -7.02
CA ASN A 51 13.22 -0.08 -6.06
C ASN A 51 13.73 0.30 -4.66
N ASP A 52 14.91 0.89 -4.59
CA ASP A 52 15.52 1.30 -3.33
C ASP A 52 14.72 2.42 -2.66
N MET A 53 14.22 3.37 -3.44
CA MET A 53 13.38 4.46 -2.94
C MET A 53 12.08 3.92 -2.33
N LEU A 54 11.43 2.96 -2.98
CA LEU A 54 10.22 2.35 -2.45
C LEU A 54 10.51 1.63 -1.14
N LEU A 55 11.56 0.83 -1.09
CA LEU A 55 11.93 0.09 0.11
C LEU A 55 12.23 1.03 1.28
N HIS A 56 12.92 2.14 1.01
CA HIS A 56 13.22 3.15 2.02
C HIS A 56 11.95 3.83 2.54
N GLU A 57 11.03 4.19 1.65
CA GLU A 57 9.77 4.82 2.05
C GLU A 57 8.88 3.86 2.87
N MET A 58 8.95 2.56 2.59
CA MET A 58 8.16 1.57 3.33
C MET A 58 8.48 1.51 4.82
N VAL A 59 9.67 1.90 5.22
CA VAL A 59 10.08 1.85 6.65
C VAL A 59 9.10 2.62 7.53
N GLU A 60 8.68 3.81 7.11
CA GLU A 60 7.70 4.62 7.84
C GLU A 60 6.37 3.88 8.01
N TYR A 61 5.89 3.24 6.93
CA TYR A 61 4.61 2.53 6.95
C TYR A 61 4.68 1.22 7.73
N GLU A 62 5.80 0.53 7.66
CA GLU A 62 6.06 -0.64 8.50
C GLU A 62 5.99 -0.26 9.99
N ASP A 63 6.59 0.87 10.34
CA ASP A 63 6.58 1.36 11.73
C ASP A 63 5.16 1.64 12.23
N TYR A 64 4.31 2.25 11.40
CA TYR A 64 2.90 2.48 11.78
C TYR A 64 2.18 1.17 12.07
N ILE A 65 2.34 0.16 11.24
CA ILE A 65 1.69 -1.14 11.45
C ILE A 65 2.24 -1.82 12.70
N ASN A 66 3.56 -1.84 12.86
CA ASN A 66 4.20 -2.46 14.02
C ASN A 66 3.76 -1.80 15.33
N GLU A 67 3.50 -0.50 15.31
CA GLU A 67 3.05 0.26 16.48
C GLU A 67 1.56 0.08 16.77
N LEU A 68 0.71 0.16 15.73
CA LEU A 68 -0.74 0.23 15.88
C LEU A 68 -1.41 -1.14 16.02
N VAL A 69 -0.86 -2.18 15.41
CA VAL A 69 -1.41 -3.53 15.48
C VAL A 69 -0.89 -4.20 16.74
N LYS A 70 -1.81 -4.64 17.62
CA LYS A 70 -1.50 -5.19 18.92
C LYS A 70 -1.64 -6.72 18.99
N VAL A 71 -1.89 -7.35 17.83
CA VAL A 71 -2.05 -8.81 17.71
C VAL A 71 -0.98 -9.36 16.78
N ASP A 72 -0.76 -10.67 16.83
CA ASP A 72 0.22 -11.33 15.97
C ASP A 72 -0.24 -11.31 14.52
N LEU A 73 0.71 -11.12 13.59
CA LEU A 73 0.47 -11.12 12.15
C LEU A 73 1.37 -12.16 11.47
N GLU A 74 0.78 -12.87 10.50
CA GLU A 74 1.56 -13.63 9.53
C GLU A 74 2.20 -12.66 8.51
N GLN A 75 3.26 -13.08 7.85
CA GLN A 75 3.97 -12.21 6.89
C GLN A 75 3.03 -11.70 5.79
N TYR A 76 2.18 -12.55 5.22
CA TYR A 76 1.25 -12.15 4.17
C TYR A 76 0.18 -11.16 4.67
N GLN A 77 -0.21 -11.26 5.92
CA GLN A 77 -1.12 -10.30 6.53
C GLN A 77 -0.45 -8.93 6.69
N PHE A 78 0.78 -8.92 7.16
CA PHE A 78 1.58 -7.70 7.28
C PHE A 78 1.78 -7.04 5.91
N ASP A 79 2.13 -7.82 4.90
CA ASP A 79 2.34 -7.33 3.53
C ASP A 79 1.09 -6.64 2.98
N ALA A 80 -0.08 -7.26 3.17
CA ALA A 80 -1.35 -6.69 2.73
C ALA A 80 -1.64 -5.36 3.39
N LEU A 81 -1.39 -5.27 4.70
CA LEU A 81 -1.58 -4.03 5.46
C LEU A 81 -0.59 -2.95 5.04
N CYS A 82 0.65 -3.31 4.69
CA CYS A 82 1.63 -2.37 4.15
C CYS A 82 1.12 -1.72 2.86
N SER A 83 0.58 -2.51 1.94
CA SER A 83 0.01 -1.98 0.70
C SER A 83 -1.17 -1.05 0.98
N TRP A 84 -2.06 -1.46 1.87
CA TRP A 84 -3.23 -0.68 2.25
C TRP A 84 -2.84 0.68 2.83
N VAL A 85 -1.96 0.69 3.82
CA VAL A 85 -1.55 1.94 4.50
C VAL A 85 -0.67 2.81 3.62
N PHE A 86 0.15 2.23 2.75
CA PHE A 86 0.95 3.00 1.78
C PHE A 86 0.05 3.80 0.84
N ASN A 87 -1.05 3.21 0.41
CA ASN A 87 -2.02 3.87 -0.48
C ASN A 87 -2.92 4.87 0.26
N LEU A 88 -3.42 4.50 1.43
CA LEU A 88 -4.48 5.26 2.12
C LEU A 88 -3.99 6.14 3.26
N GLY A 89 -2.78 5.91 3.74
CA GLY A 89 -2.17 6.70 4.79
C GLY A 89 -2.47 6.23 6.21
N PRO A 90 -1.61 6.62 7.17
CA PRO A 90 -1.74 6.18 8.57
C PRO A 90 -2.95 6.75 9.30
N THR A 91 -3.39 7.96 8.95
CA THR A 91 -4.56 8.58 9.57
C THR A 91 -5.82 7.75 9.33
N ASN A 92 -5.98 7.22 8.10
CA ASN A 92 -7.08 6.34 7.77
C ASN A 92 -6.99 5.03 8.55
N LEU A 93 -5.79 4.49 8.72
CA LEU A 93 -5.61 3.27 9.50
C LEU A 93 -6.02 3.47 10.97
N ILE A 94 -5.55 4.54 11.59
CA ILE A 94 -5.82 4.85 13.01
C ILE A 94 -7.32 4.92 13.29
N SER A 95 -8.09 5.56 12.41
CA SER A 95 -9.53 5.76 12.58
C SER A 95 -10.38 4.63 12.00
N SER A 96 -9.76 3.62 11.38
CA SER A 96 -10.50 2.59 10.64
C SER A 96 -11.16 1.56 11.54
N THR A 97 -12.29 1.03 11.07
CA THR A 97 -12.91 -0.17 11.64
C THR A 97 -11.99 -1.39 11.45
N LEU A 98 -11.21 -1.39 10.35
CA LEU A 98 -10.23 -2.44 10.07
C LEU A 98 -9.29 -2.66 11.25
N LEU A 99 -8.70 -1.60 11.78
CA LEU A 99 -7.77 -1.70 12.89
C LEU A 99 -8.44 -2.23 14.15
N LYS A 100 -9.67 -1.77 14.42
CA LYS A 100 -10.45 -2.25 15.58
C LYS A 100 -10.76 -3.74 15.48
N VAL A 101 -11.20 -4.18 14.32
CA VAL A 101 -11.52 -5.59 14.04
C VAL A 101 -10.27 -6.46 14.20
N LEU A 102 -9.16 -6.02 13.62
CA LEU A 102 -7.89 -6.74 13.71
C LEU A 102 -7.40 -6.85 15.15
N ASN A 103 -7.40 -5.74 15.90
CA ASN A 103 -6.92 -5.73 17.29
C ASN A 103 -7.85 -6.50 18.24
N ASN A 104 -9.07 -6.81 17.83
CA ASN A 104 -9.96 -7.74 18.53
C ASN A 104 -9.75 -9.20 18.12
N GLU A 105 -8.68 -9.49 17.39
CA GLU A 105 -8.33 -10.83 16.90
C GLU A 105 -9.35 -11.41 15.91
N ASP A 106 -10.19 -10.57 15.31
CA ASP A 106 -11.12 -11.00 14.26
C ASP A 106 -10.45 -10.92 12.90
N TYR A 107 -9.49 -11.82 12.65
CA TYR A 107 -8.75 -11.87 11.40
C TYR A 107 -9.65 -12.12 10.19
N LYS A 108 -10.71 -12.89 10.36
CA LYS A 108 -11.66 -13.23 9.28
C LYS A 108 -12.47 -12.02 8.82
N GLY A 109 -12.66 -11.03 9.70
CA GLY A 109 -13.37 -9.81 9.36
C GLY A 109 -12.53 -8.78 8.60
N VAL A 110 -11.20 -8.92 8.61
CA VAL A 110 -10.29 -7.93 8.02
C VAL A 110 -10.44 -7.80 6.51
N PRO A 111 -10.49 -8.88 5.71
CA PRO A 111 -10.63 -8.74 4.25
C PRO A 111 -11.83 -7.90 3.82
N THR A 112 -12.98 -8.06 4.46
CA THR A 112 -14.18 -7.25 4.19
C THR A 112 -13.92 -5.78 4.49
N GLN A 113 -13.21 -5.48 5.58
CA GLN A 113 -12.87 -4.11 5.94
C GLN A 113 -11.88 -3.48 4.95
N ILE A 114 -10.90 -4.26 4.47
CA ILE A 114 -9.98 -3.81 3.43
C ILE A 114 -10.74 -3.33 2.20
N LYS A 115 -11.70 -4.12 1.73
CA LYS A 115 -12.46 -3.86 0.49
C LYS A 115 -13.37 -2.62 0.55
N ARG A 116 -13.69 -2.12 1.72
CA ARG A 116 -14.54 -0.93 1.86
C ARG A 116 -13.87 0.35 1.34
N TRP A 117 -12.55 0.36 1.21
CA TRP A 117 -11.77 1.55 0.87
C TRP A 117 -11.48 1.63 -0.63
N ASN A 118 -12.53 1.73 -1.44
CA ASN A 118 -12.47 1.70 -2.90
C ASN A 118 -12.93 3.00 -3.57
N LYS A 119 -13.03 4.09 -2.80
CA LYS A 119 -13.52 5.37 -3.32
C LYS A 119 -12.43 6.44 -3.29
N SER A 120 -12.51 7.36 -4.27
CA SER A 120 -11.75 8.60 -4.28
C SER A 120 -12.73 9.74 -4.57
N ASN A 121 -12.71 10.78 -3.75
CA ASN A 121 -13.64 11.92 -3.84
C ASN A 121 -15.12 11.46 -3.86
N GLY A 122 -15.44 10.42 -3.08
CA GLY A 122 -16.80 9.89 -2.97
C GLY A 122 -17.23 8.95 -4.09
N GLU A 123 -16.38 8.72 -5.10
CA GLU A 123 -16.69 7.86 -6.23
C GLU A 123 -15.90 6.55 -6.17
N VAL A 124 -16.56 5.44 -6.50
CA VAL A 124 -15.91 4.14 -6.62
C VAL A 124 -15.03 4.13 -7.87
N LEU A 125 -13.75 3.80 -7.70
CA LEU A 125 -12.80 3.67 -8.82
C LEU A 125 -12.43 2.20 -8.99
N GLU A 126 -12.49 1.71 -10.23
CA GLU A 126 -12.19 0.31 -10.53
C GLU A 126 -10.78 -0.09 -10.14
N GLY A 127 -9.81 0.80 -10.34
CA GLY A 127 -8.42 0.54 -9.92
C GLY A 127 -8.30 0.32 -8.41
N LEU A 128 -9.06 1.08 -7.62
CA LEU A 128 -9.08 0.91 -6.17
C LEU A 128 -9.82 -0.37 -5.76
N VAL A 129 -10.90 -0.71 -6.45
CA VAL A 129 -11.60 -1.98 -6.22
C VAL A 129 -10.65 -3.16 -6.41
N LYS A 130 -9.91 -3.17 -7.51
CA LYS A 130 -8.94 -4.24 -7.81
C LYS A 130 -7.81 -4.31 -6.80
N ARG A 131 -7.25 -3.17 -6.43
CA ARG A 131 -6.17 -3.12 -5.43
C ARG A 131 -6.64 -3.66 -4.08
N ARG A 132 -7.81 -3.22 -3.61
CA ARG A 132 -8.39 -3.72 -2.35
C ARG A 132 -8.68 -5.21 -2.40
N GLU A 133 -9.15 -5.70 -3.54
CA GLU A 133 -9.38 -7.14 -3.73
C GLU A 133 -8.08 -7.93 -3.65
N ALA A 134 -7.01 -7.46 -4.31
CA ALA A 134 -5.70 -8.09 -4.25
C ALA A 134 -5.16 -8.09 -2.81
N GLU A 135 -5.27 -6.97 -2.10
CA GLU A 135 -4.83 -6.88 -0.70
C GLU A 135 -5.61 -7.84 0.21
N ALA A 136 -6.92 -7.94 0.01
CA ALA A 136 -7.76 -8.87 0.77
C ALA A 136 -7.38 -10.33 0.52
N LEU A 137 -7.12 -10.68 -0.74
CA LEU A 137 -6.65 -12.03 -1.10
C LEU A 137 -5.30 -12.34 -0.46
N LEU A 138 -4.36 -11.41 -0.54
CA LEU A 138 -3.05 -11.59 0.09
C LEU A 138 -3.19 -11.77 1.61
N PHE A 139 -4.04 -10.99 2.25
CA PHE A 139 -4.30 -11.13 3.69
C PHE A 139 -4.81 -12.53 4.05
N GLU A 140 -5.55 -13.18 3.15
CA GLU A 140 -6.06 -14.53 3.31
C GLU A 140 -5.09 -15.62 2.82
N ASN A 141 -3.88 -15.23 2.41
CA ASN A 141 -2.88 -16.13 1.84
C ASN A 141 -3.38 -16.83 0.57
N LYS A 142 -4.09 -16.09 -0.28
CA LYS A 142 -4.63 -16.57 -1.55
C LYS A 142 -3.94 -15.88 -2.73
N PRO A 143 -3.91 -16.50 -3.91
CA PRO A 143 -3.35 -15.87 -5.12
C PRO A 143 -4.05 -14.55 -5.43
N TRP A 144 -3.28 -13.50 -5.67
CA TRP A 144 -3.78 -12.14 -5.94
C TRP A 144 -3.31 -11.60 -7.30
N GLU A 145 -2.35 -12.26 -7.94
CA GLU A 145 -1.64 -11.73 -9.10
C GLU A 145 -2.55 -11.53 -10.32
N ASN A 146 -3.65 -12.25 -10.38
CA ASN A 146 -4.60 -12.21 -11.51
C ASN A 146 -5.77 -11.22 -11.31
N VAL A 147 -5.74 -10.47 -10.25
CA VAL A 147 -6.78 -9.47 -10.00
C VAL A 147 -6.65 -8.29 -10.96
#